data_04afa5b82f8b430db78ce074c95071dc
#
_entry.id   04afa5b82f8b430db78ce074c95071dc
#
_cell.length_a   1.000
_cell.length_b   1.000
_cell.length_c   1.000
_cell.angle_alpha   90.00
_cell.angle_beta   90.00
_cell.angle_gamma   90.00
#
_symmetry.space_group_name_H-M   'P 1'
#
loop_
_entity.id
_entity.type
_entity.pdbx_description
1 polymer ?
#
loop_
_entity_poly.entity_id
_entity_poly.type
_entity_poly.pdbx_seq_one_letter_code
_entity_poly.pdbx_strand_id
1 'polypeptide(L)'
;EGTRPGDSAADVLARCDGVACEDTRVTGKLMKHLGLSKPLWRYDDHANERDRARLVESMHDRAIALVSDAGTPLVSDPGYRLVNDCRAAGVAVTTLPGACAVVAGLTLSGLPNDRFLFGGFLPSKEKARRDVLEELGSVDATLVFYETGPRLLKSLAAVSEVLGAREVAVARELTKLHEECRRGLPDGLTAYYDANPPKGEIVLLIGPADPGDVEHDIDALLTEAMTELKASQA
;
A
#
# COMPACT_ATOMS: atom_id res chain seq x y z
N GLU A 1 26.38 12.31 -8.81
CA GLU A 1 25.54 12.41 -10.03
C GLU A 1 24.20 11.77 -9.73
N GLY A 2 23.10 12.52 -9.95
CA GLY A 2 21.73 12.02 -9.74
C GLY A 2 21.33 10.92 -10.74
N THR A 3 20.15 10.31 -10.54
CA THR A 3 19.58 9.37 -11.51
C THR A 3 19.29 10.06 -12.84
N ARG A 4 19.52 9.36 -13.94
CA ARG A 4 19.26 9.83 -15.30
C ARG A 4 18.02 9.15 -15.87
N PRO A 5 17.27 9.77 -16.77
CA PRO A 5 16.20 9.07 -17.50
C PRO A 5 16.75 7.79 -18.15
N GLY A 6 16.11 6.66 -17.87
CA GLY A 6 16.51 5.34 -18.38
C GLY A 6 17.47 4.54 -17.48
N ASP A 7 17.94 5.09 -16.34
CA ASP A 7 18.68 4.29 -15.36
C ASP A 7 17.81 3.16 -14.81
N SER A 8 18.33 1.95 -14.79
CA SER A 8 17.71 0.82 -14.08
C SER A 8 18.13 0.81 -12.60
N ALA A 9 17.39 0.07 -11.77
CA ALA A 9 17.77 -0.15 -10.37
C ALA A 9 19.18 -0.76 -10.25
N ALA A 10 19.54 -1.67 -11.17
CA ALA A 10 20.88 -2.28 -11.21
C ALA A 10 21.97 -1.25 -11.50
N ASP A 11 21.73 -0.30 -12.42
CA ASP A 11 22.70 0.76 -12.75
C ASP A 11 22.92 1.69 -11.55
N VAL A 12 21.85 2.03 -10.83
CA VAL A 12 21.96 2.87 -9.62
C VAL A 12 22.68 2.14 -8.51
N LEU A 13 22.36 0.86 -8.26
CA LEU A 13 23.07 0.04 -7.29
C LEU A 13 24.56 -0.13 -7.62
N ALA A 14 24.91 -0.20 -8.90
CA ALA A 14 26.31 -0.27 -9.31
C ALA A 14 27.08 1.02 -8.98
N ARG A 15 26.42 2.19 -9.03
CA ARG A 15 27.05 3.52 -8.84
C ARG A 15 26.95 4.02 -7.39
N CYS A 16 26.02 3.53 -6.57
CA CYS A 16 25.91 3.97 -5.19
C CYS A 16 27.10 3.53 -4.34
N ASP A 17 27.33 4.23 -3.22
CA ASP A 17 28.42 3.94 -2.28
C ASP A 17 28.02 2.87 -1.26
N GLY A 18 26.73 2.63 -1.07
CA GLY A 18 26.21 1.62 -0.18
C GLY A 18 24.69 1.49 -0.24
N VAL A 19 24.17 0.51 0.47
CA VAL A 19 22.74 0.18 0.44
C VAL A 19 22.18 0.06 1.86
N ALA A 20 21.16 0.83 2.16
CA ALA A 20 20.29 0.65 3.31
C ALA A 20 19.16 -0.31 2.94
N CYS A 21 18.93 -1.35 3.74
CA CYS A 21 17.96 -2.40 3.41
C CYS A 21 17.35 -3.02 4.67
N GLU A 22 16.18 -3.59 4.53
CA GLU A 22 15.44 -4.22 5.61
C GLU A 22 16.15 -5.51 6.09
N ASP A 23 16.43 -6.43 5.17
CA ASP A 23 17.20 -7.64 5.44
C ASP A 23 18.46 -7.72 4.56
N THR A 24 19.62 -7.57 5.21
CA THR A 24 20.93 -7.66 4.52
C THR A 24 21.19 -8.99 3.86
N ARG A 25 20.51 -10.07 4.30
CA ARG A 25 20.64 -11.41 3.71
C ARG A 25 19.90 -11.49 2.37
N VAL A 26 18.72 -10.88 2.28
CA VAL A 26 17.91 -10.82 1.05
C VAL A 26 18.61 -9.92 0.04
N THR A 27 18.94 -8.70 0.45
CA THR A 27 19.67 -7.74 -0.39
C THR A 27 21.04 -8.26 -0.81
N GLY A 28 21.76 -8.99 0.07
CA GLY A 28 23.04 -9.62 -0.25
C GLY A 28 22.93 -10.64 -1.37
N LYS A 29 21.83 -11.41 -1.46
CA LYS A 29 21.57 -12.32 -2.59
C LYS A 29 21.36 -11.55 -3.89
N LEU A 30 20.60 -10.46 -3.86
CA LEU A 30 20.41 -9.58 -5.01
C LEU A 30 21.73 -8.99 -5.49
N MET A 31 22.55 -8.43 -4.58
CA MET A 31 23.85 -7.88 -4.92
C MET A 31 24.78 -8.92 -5.56
N LYS A 32 24.79 -10.16 -5.00
CA LYS A 32 25.55 -11.26 -5.59
C LYS A 32 25.06 -11.63 -6.99
N HIS A 33 23.74 -11.67 -7.20
CA HIS A 33 23.13 -11.95 -8.50
C HIS A 33 23.53 -10.89 -9.55
N LEU A 34 23.60 -9.62 -9.15
CA LEU A 34 24.05 -8.51 -10.00
C LEU A 34 25.57 -8.43 -10.15
N GLY A 35 26.36 -9.28 -9.49
CA GLY A 35 27.82 -9.21 -9.49
C GLY A 35 28.38 -7.98 -8.77
N LEU A 36 27.60 -7.38 -7.86
CA LEU A 36 27.96 -6.18 -7.13
C LEU A 36 28.40 -6.50 -5.69
N SER A 37 29.37 -5.72 -5.19
CA SER A 37 29.80 -5.76 -3.79
C SER A 37 29.78 -4.36 -3.22
N LYS A 38 28.87 -4.09 -2.30
CA LYS A 38 28.66 -2.80 -1.64
C LYS A 38 28.44 -3.00 -0.14
N PRO A 39 28.79 -2.02 0.70
CA PRO A 39 28.39 -1.99 2.10
C PRO A 39 26.88 -2.08 2.22
N LEU A 40 26.38 -2.96 3.09
CA LEU A 40 24.95 -3.10 3.40
C LEU A 40 24.71 -2.66 4.84
N TRP A 41 23.73 -1.79 5.06
CA TRP A 41 23.28 -1.39 6.38
C TRP A 41 21.85 -1.84 6.59
N ARG A 42 21.60 -2.51 7.71
CA ARG A 42 20.23 -2.79 8.10
C ARG A 42 19.55 -1.48 8.48
N TYR A 43 18.40 -1.25 7.90
CA TYR A 43 17.54 -0.12 8.20
C TYR A 43 16.10 -0.62 8.37
N ASP A 44 15.47 -0.23 9.47
CA ASP A 44 14.02 -0.32 9.69
C ASP A 44 13.54 0.97 10.38
N ASP A 45 12.24 1.26 10.32
CA ASP A 45 11.69 2.49 10.92
C ASP A 45 11.68 2.48 12.46
N HIS A 46 12.08 1.36 13.10
CA HIS A 46 12.33 1.25 14.52
C HIS A 46 13.78 1.54 14.90
N ALA A 47 14.66 1.79 13.91
CA ALA A 47 16.04 2.18 14.15
C ALA A 47 16.08 3.39 15.09
N ASN A 48 17.02 3.37 16.05
CA ASN A 48 17.13 4.46 16.98
C ASN A 48 17.55 5.76 16.25
N GLU A 49 17.14 6.89 16.82
CA GLU A 49 17.37 8.21 16.22
C GLU A 49 18.86 8.51 15.96
N ARG A 50 19.76 8.04 16.83
CA ARG A 50 21.20 8.27 16.68
C ARG A 50 21.79 7.54 15.48
N ASP A 51 21.37 6.31 15.23
CA ASP A 51 21.85 5.52 14.10
C ASP A 51 21.30 6.06 12.79
N ARG A 52 20.05 6.52 12.80
CA ARG A 52 19.42 7.17 11.66
C ARG A 52 20.11 8.52 11.35
N ALA A 53 20.40 9.34 12.37
CA ALA A 53 21.13 10.59 12.19
C ALA A 53 22.54 10.39 11.62
N ARG A 54 23.27 9.35 12.08
CA ARG A 54 24.58 9.01 11.51
C ARG A 54 24.50 8.57 10.05
N LEU A 55 23.45 7.82 9.71
CA LEU A 55 23.21 7.40 8.33
C LEU A 55 22.94 8.62 7.45
N VAL A 56 22.07 9.55 7.87
CA VAL A 56 21.77 10.79 7.16
C VAL A 56 23.03 11.65 7.00
N GLU A 57 23.83 11.82 8.04
CA GLU A 57 25.09 12.56 7.98
C GLU A 57 26.03 11.98 6.91
N SER A 58 26.11 10.65 6.83
CA SER A 58 26.94 10.00 5.81
C SER A 58 26.45 10.21 4.38
N MET A 59 25.21 10.62 4.18
CA MET A 59 24.59 10.85 2.87
C MET A 59 24.93 12.22 2.27
N HIS A 60 25.55 13.13 3.00
CA HIS A 60 26.04 14.39 2.43
C HIS A 60 27.15 14.16 1.40
N ASP A 61 28.00 13.15 1.62
CA ASP A 61 29.16 12.85 0.77
C ASP A 61 29.03 11.51 0.04
N ARG A 62 27.96 10.76 0.25
CA ARG A 62 27.76 9.41 -0.29
C ARG A 62 26.36 9.22 -0.87
N ALA A 63 26.29 8.54 -2.00
CA ALA A 63 25.04 8.07 -2.58
C ALA A 63 24.63 6.74 -1.94
N ILE A 64 23.57 6.74 -1.13
CA ILE A 64 23.04 5.54 -0.48
C ILE A 64 21.72 5.16 -1.14
N ALA A 65 21.61 3.91 -1.59
CA ALA A 65 20.35 3.36 -2.09
C ALA A 65 19.54 2.77 -0.92
N LEU A 66 18.25 3.10 -0.85
CA LEU A 66 17.31 2.40 0.03
C LEU A 66 16.59 1.32 -0.76
N VAL A 67 16.60 0.09 -0.26
CA VAL A 67 16.01 -1.09 -0.90
C VAL A 67 15.11 -1.81 0.08
N SER A 68 13.90 -2.14 -0.32
CA SER A 68 12.99 -3.04 0.40
C SER A 68 13.16 -4.48 -0.09
N ASP A 69 12.68 -5.45 0.68
CA ASP A 69 12.76 -6.87 0.34
C ASP A 69 11.89 -7.22 -0.87
N ALA A 70 10.79 -6.48 -1.09
CA ALA A 70 9.93 -6.60 -2.26
C ALA A 70 9.19 -5.27 -2.55
N GLY A 71 8.89 -5.00 -3.81
CA GLY A 71 8.10 -3.84 -4.21
C GLY A 71 8.84 -2.50 -4.14
N THR A 72 8.10 -1.45 -3.80
CA THR A 72 8.60 -0.07 -3.71
C THR A 72 8.85 0.30 -2.25
N PRO A 73 10.08 0.71 -1.87
CA PRO A 73 10.35 1.23 -0.53
C PRO A 73 9.34 2.28 -0.08
N LEU A 74 9.05 2.38 1.19
CA LEU A 74 8.07 3.26 1.83
C LEU A 74 6.59 2.86 1.65
N VAL A 75 6.25 2.07 0.65
CA VAL A 75 4.86 1.66 0.39
C VAL A 75 4.54 0.41 1.22
N SER A 76 4.12 0.59 2.45
CA SER A 76 4.01 -0.43 3.53
C SER A 76 5.35 -1.06 3.92
N ASP A 77 6.45 -0.40 3.60
CA ASP A 77 7.82 -0.79 3.88
C ASP A 77 8.55 0.33 4.65
N PRO A 78 9.67 0.04 5.33
CA PRO A 78 10.46 1.04 6.02
C PRO A 78 11.03 2.13 5.09
N GLY A 79 11.27 3.34 5.63
CA GLY A 79 11.97 4.42 4.94
C GLY A 79 11.37 5.81 5.11
N TYR A 80 10.12 5.91 5.55
CA TYR A 80 9.44 7.20 5.71
C TYR A 80 10.23 8.17 6.60
N ARG A 81 10.69 7.70 7.77
CA ARG A 81 11.47 8.52 8.70
C ARG A 81 12.82 8.93 8.11
N LEU A 82 13.50 8.03 7.41
CA LEU A 82 14.78 8.31 6.77
C LEU A 82 14.64 9.40 5.71
N VAL A 83 13.64 9.29 4.85
CA VAL A 83 13.39 10.30 3.80
C VAL A 83 13.08 11.67 4.40
N ASN A 84 12.28 11.73 5.48
CA ASN A 84 12.00 12.99 6.17
C ASN A 84 13.26 13.60 6.80
N ASP A 85 14.07 12.79 7.47
CA ASP A 85 15.32 13.27 8.07
C ASP A 85 16.33 13.74 6.99
N CYS A 86 16.44 13.03 5.86
CA CYS A 86 17.23 13.45 4.72
C CYS A 86 16.77 14.83 4.20
N ARG A 87 15.46 15.01 4.01
CA ARG A 87 14.90 16.30 3.56
C ARG A 87 15.17 17.42 4.55
N ALA A 88 15.02 17.16 5.85
CA ALA A 88 15.30 18.13 6.91
C ALA A 88 16.77 18.52 6.96
N ALA A 89 17.68 17.59 6.64
CA ALA A 89 19.12 17.81 6.59
C ALA A 89 19.62 18.37 5.24
N GLY A 90 18.74 18.63 4.26
CA GLY A 90 19.13 19.13 2.93
C GLY A 90 19.81 18.08 2.04
N VAL A 91 19.73 16.79 2.38
CA VAL A 91 20.20 15.69 1.54
C VAL A 91 19.23 15.48 0.38
N ALA A 92 19.75 15.42 -0.84
CA ALA A 92 18.96 15.18 -2.04
C ALA A 92 18.38 13.74 -2.03
N VAL A 93 17.08 13.63 -2.26
CA VAL A 93 16.37 12.34 -2.35
C VAL A 93 15.74 12.22 -3.72
N THR A 94 15.95 11.09 -4.38
CA THR A 94 15.33 10.73 -5.65
C THR A 94 14.75 9.32 -5.57
N THR A 95 13.90 8.96 -6.53
CA THR A 95 13.32 7.62 -6.64
C THR A 95 13.45 7.08 -8.06
N LEU A 96 13.38 5.77 -8.18
CA LEU A 96 13.28 5.08 -9.46
C LEU A 96 11.88 4.49 -9.61
N PRO A 97 11.26 4.59 -10.78
CA PRO A 97 10.06 3.80 -11.06
C PRO A 97 10.35 2.32 -10.90
N GLY A 98 9.49 1.61 -10.20
CA GLY A 98 9.68 0.20 -9.90
C GLY A 98 8.37 -0.56 -9.73
N ALA A 99 8.47 -1.84 -9.42
CA ALA A 99 7.33 -2.71 -9.16
C ALA A 99 6.53 -2.19 -7.96
N CYS A 100 5.22 -2.08 -8.14
CA CYS A 100 4.28 -1.71 -7.09
C CYS A 100 3.02 -2.58 -7.20
N ALA A 101 2.78 -3.43 -6.22
CA ALA A 101 1.65 -4.35 -6.26
C ALA A 101 0.30 -3.62 -6.25
N VAL A 102 0.20 -2.44 -5.61
CA VAL A 102 -0.99 -1.57 -5.63
C VAL A 102 -1.38 -1.23 -7.06
N VAL A 103 -0.43 -0.69 -7.84
CA VAL A 103 -0.69 -0.27 -9.23
C VAL A 103 -0.92 -1.49 -10.12
N ALA A 104 -0.13 -2.56 -9.96
CA ALA A 104 -0.31 -3.80 -10.72
C ALA A 104 -1.69 -4.43 -10.46
N GLY A 105 -2.12 -4.50 -9.21
CA GLY A 105 -3.45 -4.99 -8.84
C GLY A 105 -4.55 -4.11 -9.41
N LEU A 106 -4.42 -2.78 -9.33
CA LEU A 106 -5.40 -1.84 -9.86
C LEU A 106 -5.58 -2.00 -11.37
N THR A 107 -4.49 -2.13 -12.13
CA THR A 107 -4.56 -2.30 -13.59
C THR A 107 -5.19 -3.62 -14.02
N LEU A 108 -5.10 -4.67 -13.20
CA LEU A 108 -5.69 -5.99 -13.50
C LEU A 108 -7.13 -6.12 -12.99
N SER A 109 -7.53 -5.30 -12.02
CA SER A 109 -8.82 -5.45 -11.33
C SER A 109 -10.04 -5.20 -12.22
N GLY A 110 -9.92 -4.33 -13.23
CA GLY A 110 -11.04 -3.83 -14.02
C GLY A 110 -12.01 -2.95 -13.23
N LEU A 111 -11.66 -2.52 -12.01
CA LEU A 111 -12.38 -1.51 -11.25
C LEU A 111 -12.01 -0.10 -11.73
N PRO A 112 -12.83 0.94 -11.43
CA PRO A 112 -12.48 2.33 -11.71
C PRO A 112 -11.10 2.68 -11.18
N ASN A 113 -10.28 3.35 -11.99
CA ASN A 113 -8.86 3.58 -11.67
C ASN A 113 -8.42 5.05 -11.75
N ASP A 114 -9.34 5.94 -12.09
CA ASP A 114 -9.12 7.39 -12.13
C ASP A 114 -8.91 7.98 -10.72
N ARG A 115 -9.55 7.39 -9.72
CA ARG A 115 -9.33 7.68 -8.30
C ARG A 115 -9.15 6.40 -7.52
N PHE A 116 -8.10 6.32 -6.75
CA PHE A 116 -7.89 5.21 -5.82
C PHE A 116 -7.23 5.68 -4.53
N LEU A 117 -7.53 4.98 -3.44
CA LEU A 117 -6.96 5.24 -2.13
C LEU A 117 -6.27 3.97 -1.64
N PHE A 118 -4.99 4.05 -1.36
CA PHE A 118 -4.24 2.96 -0.74
C PHE A 118 -4.26 3.08 0.78
N GLY A 119 -4.89 2.12 1.45
CA GLY A 119 -5.05 2.07 2.91
C GLY A 119 -4.02 1.18 3.63
N GLY A 120 -3.00 0.66 2.94
CA GLY A 120 -2.05 -0.28 3.55
C GLY A 120 -2.70 -1.63 3.87
N PHE A 121 -2.38 -2.22 5.03
CA PHE A 121 -3.01 -3.46 5.50
C PHE A 121 -4.26 -3.17 6.32
N LEU A 122 -5.35 -3.90 6.05
CA LEU A 122 -6.50 -3.86 6.93
C LEU A 122 -6.13 -4.34 8.35
N PRO A 123 -6.67 -3.71 9.41
CA PRO A 123 -6.40 -4.14 10.79
C PRO A 123 -6.78 -5.60 11.05
N SER A 124 -5.97 -6.31 11.85
CA SER A 124 -6.22 -7.70 12.19
C SER A 124 -7.42 -7.87 13.14
N LYS A 125 -7.66 -6.87 14.02
CA LYS A 125 -8.78 -6.85 14.95
C LYS A 125 -10.06 -6.50 14.20
N GLU A 126 -11.12 -7.27 14.43
CA GLU A 126 -12.39 -7.16 13.73
C GLU A 126 -12.99 -5.75 13.82
N LYS A 127 -13.15 -5.22 15.04
CA LYS A 127 -13.68 -3.86 15.21
C LYS A 127 -12.87 -2.81 14.45
N ALA A 128 -11.54 -2.79 14.63
CA ALA A 128 -10.70 -1.82 13.94
C ALA A 128 -10.73 -1.94 12.41
N ARG A 129 -10.91 -3.16 11.88
CA ARG A 129 -11.08 -3.40 10.45
C ARG A 129 -12.38 -2.80 9.93
N ARG A 130 -13.49 -2.96 10.68
CA ARG A 130 -14.79 -2.35 10.36
C ARG A 130 -14.69 -0.82 10.43
N ASP A 131 -14.14 -0.28 11.51
CA ASP A 131 -13.95 1.17 11.70
C ASP A 131 -13.23 1.81 10.50
N VAL A 132 -12.15 1.16 9.99
CA VAL A 132 -11.42 1.63 8.79
C VAL A 132 -12.26 1.52 7.53
N LEU A 133 -13.03 0.44 7.36
CA LEU A 133 -13.90 0.30 6.19
C LEU A 133 -15.06 1.30 6.21
N GLU A 134 -15.63 1.60 7.37
CA GLU A 134 -16.64 2.65 7.54
C GLU A 134 -16.07 4.04 7.21
N GLU A 135 -14.90 4.37 7.78
CA GLU A 135 -14.20 5.65 7.53
C GLU A 135 -13.92 5.86 6.03
N LEU A 136 -13.31 4.88 5.39
CA LEU A 136 -12.90 4.99 3.99
C LEU A 136 -14.03 4.71 3.01
N GLY A 137 -15.08 4.05 3.45
CA GLY A 137 -16.20 3.66 2.60
C GLY A 137 -16.96 4.84 1.97
N SER A 138 -16.91 6.03 2.56
CA SER A 138 -17.53 7.24 2.01
C SER A 138 -16.71 7.89 0.89
N VAL A 139 -15.46 7.46 0.67
CA VAL A 139 -14.58 8.03 -0.35
C VAL A 139 -14.98 7.53 -1.73
N ASP A 140 -15.24 8.47 -2.66
CA ASP A 140 -15.51 8.16 -4.07
C ASP A 140 -14.21 7.78 -4.80
N ALA A 141 -13.73 6.57 -4.52
CA ALA A 141 -12.49 6.01 -5.09
C ALA A 141 -12.47 4.48 -4.94
N THR A 142 -11.68 3.80 -5.76
CA THR A 142 -11.33 2.41 -5.52
C THR A 142 -10.40 2.32 -4.32
N LEU A 143 -10.83 1.61 -3.27
CA LEU A 143 -10.01 1.36 -2.09
C LEU A 143 -9.08 0.17 -2.35
N VAL A 144 -7.81 0.33 -2.03
CA VAL A 144 -6.79 -0.69 -2.24
C VAL A 144 -6.09 -1.03 -0.93
N PHE A 145 -6.05 -2.32 -0.60
CA PHE A 145 -5.40 -2.80 0.62
C PHE A 145 -4.45 -3.95 0.30
N TYR A 146 -3.39 -4.08 1.08
CA TYR A 146 -2.63 -5.33 1.15
C TYR A 146 -3.31 -6.31 2.10
N GLU A 147 -3.29 -7.58 1.73
CA GLU A 147 -3.87 -8.64 2.52
C GLU A 147 -3.06 -9.95 2.37
N THR A 148 -3.38 -10.92 3.20
CA THR A 148 -2.76 -12.25 3.20
C THR A 148 -3.81 -13.33 3.09
N GLY A 149 -3.44 -14.50 2.52
CA GLY A 149 -4.37 -15.62 2.35
C GLY A 149 -5.17 -15.97 3.60
N PRO A 150 -4.51 -16.19 4.78
CA PRO A 150 -5.22 -16.55 6.02
C PRO A 150 -6.21 -15.50 6.54
N ARG A 151 -6.09 -14.24 6.09
CA ARG A 151 -6.93 -13.13 6.55
C ARG A 151 -8.04 -12.76 5.57
N LEU A 152 -7.91 -13.17 4.30
CA LEU A 152 -8.78 -12.74 3.20
C LEU A 152 -10.26 -12.95 3.49
N LEU A 153 -10.67 -14.14 3.94
CA LEU A 153 -12.08 -14.43 4.23
C LEU A 153 -12.69 -13.48 5.27
N LYS A 154 -11.91 -13.15 6.32
CA LYS A 154 -12.35 -12.19 7.35
C LYS A 154 -12.47 -10.78 6.80
N SER A 155 -11.62 -10.42 5.85
CA SER A 155 -11.65 -9.10 5.21
C SER A 155 -12.82 -9.00 4.22
N LEU A 156 -13.10 -10.03 3.42
CA LEU A 156 -14.26 -10.09 2.53
C LEU A 156 -15.58 -10.04 3.31
N ALA A 157 -15.69 -10.78 4.42
CA ALA A 157 -16.87 -10.75 5.28
C ALA A 157 -17.12 -9.34 5.86
N ALA A 158 -16.06 -8.66 6.32
CA ALA A 158 -16.17 -7.30 6.82
C ALA A 158 -16.55 -6.31 5.70
N VAL A 159 -16.05 -6.49 4.48
CA VAL A 159 -16.43 -5.68 3.30
C VAL A 159 -17.93 -5.87 3.00
N SER A 160 -18.41 -7.12 2.95
CA SER A 160 -19.83 -7.42 2.73
C SER A 160 -20.72 -6.76 3.78
N GLU A 161 -20.32 -6.84 5.05
CA GLU A 161 -21.10 -6.31 6.16
C GLU A 161 -21.15 -4.77 6.20
N VAL A 162 -20.00 -4.12 5.96
CA VAL A 162 -19.85 -2.66 6.13
C VAL A 162 -20.17 -1.90 4.85
N LEU A 163 -19.76 -2.44 3.70
CA LEU A 163 -19.84 -1.76 2.41
C LEU A 163 -20.88 -2.38 1.45
N GLY A 164 -21.55 -3.46 1.90
CA GLY A 164 -22.59 -4.11 1.12
C GLY A 164 -22.10 -4.79 -0.15
N ALA A 165 -22.88 -4.68 -1.21
CA ALA A 165 -22.66 -5.37 -2.49
C ALA A 165 -21.67 -4.66 -3.44
N ARG A 166 -20.69 -3.93 -2.91
CA ARG A 166 -19.67 -3.32 -3.76
C ARG A 166 -18.85 -4.38 -4.49
N GLU A 167 -18.49 -4.07 -5.73
CA GLU A 167 -17.59 -4.94 -6.47
C GLU A 167 -16.19 -4.97 -5.82
N VAL A 168 -15.65 -6.16 -5.73
CA VAL A 168 -14.33 -6.43 -5.15
C VAL A 168 -13.47 -7.17 -6.16
N ALA A 169 -12.19 -6.85 -6.23
CA ALA A 169 -11.20 -7.66 -6.91
C ALA A 169 -10.14 -8.15 -5.92
N VAL A 170 -9.77 -9.41 -6.07
CA VAL A 170 -8.70 -10.06 -5.32
C VAL A 170 -7.59 -10.40 -6.31
N ALA A 171 -6.50 -9.63 -6.28
CA ALA A 171 -5.32 -9.88 -7.09
C ALA A 171 -4.25 -10.51 -6.21
N ARG A 172 -3.76 -11.68 -6.57
CA ARG A 172 -2.79 -12.42 -5.76
C ARG A 172 -1.61 -12.90 -6.57
N GLU A 173 -0.47 -13.08 -5.89
CA GLU A 173 0.77 -13.61 -6.48
C GLU A 173 1.12 -12.91 -7.81
N LEU A 174 0.92 -11.59 -7.84
CA LEU A 174 1.17 -10.75 -9.01
C LEU A 174 2.59 -10.95 -9.54
N THR A 175 2.72 -11.11 -10.85
CA THR A 175 3.98 -11.37 -11.57
C THR A 175 4.65 -12.72 -11.24
N LYS A 176 4.00 -13.59 -10.47
CA LYS A 176 4.49 -14.92 -10.10
C LYS A 176 3.75 -16.04 -10.86
N LEU A 177 4.20 -17.30 -10.71
CA LEU A 177 3.64 -18.46 -11.40
C LEU A 177 2.13 -18.67 -11.14
N HIS A 178 1.65 -18.26 -9.98
CA HIS A 178 0.25 -18.44 -9.56
C HIS A 178 -0.53 -17.13 -9.54
N GLU A 179 -0.17 -16.21 -10.43
CA GLU A 179 -0.91 -14.95 -10.61
C GLU A 179 -2.38 -15.21 -10.89
N GLU A 180 -3.23 -14.55 -10.15
CA GLU A 180 -4.68 -14.59 -10.32
C GLU A 180 -5.27 -13.22 -9.97
N CYS A 181 -6.21 -12.75 -10.77
CA CYS A 181 -7.07 -11.62 -10.42
C CYS A 181 -8.52 -12.04 -10.62
N ARG A 182 -9.29 -12.10 -9.52
CA ARG A 182 -10.69 -12.49 -9.52
C ARG A 182 -11.56 -11.35 -9.03
N ARG A 183 -12.59 -11.01 -9.82
CA ARG A 183 -13.54 -9.94 -9.53
C ARG A 183 -14.93 -10.50 -9.27
N GLY A 184 -15.67 -9.90 -8.36
CA GLY A 184 -17.06 -10.25 -8.04
C GLY A 184 -17.56 -9.55 -6.79
N LEU A 185 -18.76 -9.93 -6.35
CA LEU A 185 -19.30 -9.47 -5.07
C LEU A 185 -18.61 -10.19 -3.91
N PRO A 186 -18.53 -9.56 -2.72
CA PRO A 186 -17.81 -10.10 -1.56
C PRO A 186 -18.25 -11.54 -1.19
N ASP A 187 -19.55 -11.82 -1.20
CA ASP A 187 -20.09 -13.14 -0.80
C ASP A 187 -19.70 -14.23 -1.80
N GLY A 188 -19.75 -13.93 -3.10
CA GLY A 188 -19.30 -14.85 -4.15
C GLY A 188 -17.80 -15.15 -4.06
N LEU A 189 -16.99 -14.14 -3.78
CA LEU A 189 -15.56 -14.31 -3.57
C LEU A 189 -15.26 -15.08 -2.28
N THR A 190 -16.03 -14.83 -1.22
CA THR A 190 -15.94 -15.59 0.05
C THR A 190 -16.20 -17.07 -0.19
N ALA A 191 -17.30 -17.42 -0.88
CA ALA A 191 -17.62 -18.81 -1.20
C ALA A 191 -16.53 -19.49 -2.05
N TYR A 192 -15.96 -18.76 -3.04
CA TYR A 192 -14.88 -19.28 -3.86
C TYR A 192 -13.61 -19.53 -3.05
N TYR A 193 -13.17 -18.57 -2.23
CA TYR A 193 -11.91 -18.69 -1.49
C TYR A 193 -12.02 -19.56 -0.23
N ASP A 194 -13.21 -19.81 0.27
CA ASP A 194 -13.46 -20.84 1.29
C ASP A 194 -13.20 -22.25 0.72
N ALA A 195 -13.69 -22.50 -0.51
CA ALA A 195 -13.43 -23.75 -1.22
C ALA A 195 -12.01 -23.85 -1.79
N ASN A 196 -11.35 -22.72 -2.06
CA ASN A 196 -10.02 -22.64 -2.67
C ASN A 196 -9.11 -21.70 -1.85
N PRO A 197 -8.63 -22.10 -0.66
CA PRO A 197 -7.86 -21.23 0.23
C PRO A 197 -6.66 -20.61 -0.47
N PRO A 198 -6.56 -19.28 -0.54
CA PRO A 198 -5.49 -18.61 -1.25
C PRO A 198 -4.19 -18.66 -0.44
N LYS A 199 -3.08 -18.71 -1.16
CA LYS A 199 -1.73 -18.59 -0.58
C LYS A 199 -1.04 -17.35 -1.13
N GLY A 200 -0.05 -16.86 -0.40
CA GLY A 200 0.79 -15.76 -0.82
C GLY A 200 0.22 -14.38 -0.50
N GLU A 201 0.75 -13.40 -1.19
CA GLU A 201 0.44 -11.97 -1.02
C GLU A 201 -0.76 -11.59 -1.88
N ILE A 202 -1.60 -10.72 -1.34
CA ILE A 202 -2.86 -10.33 -1.96
C ILE A 202 -2.96 -8.80 -1.98
N VAL A 203 -3.45 -8.28 -3.08
CA VAL A 203 -4.01 -6.94 -3.18
C VAL A 203 -5.53 -7.08 -3.23
N LEU A 204 -6.20 -6.57 -2.21
CA LEU A 204 -7.66 -6.50 -2.11
C LEU A 204 -8.10 -5.11 -2.60
N LEU A 205 -8.93 -5.08 -3.64
CA LEU A 205 -9.44 -3.85 -4.21
C LEU A 205 -10.96 -3.83 -4.07
N ILE A 206 -11.51 -2.69 -3.64
CA ILE A 206 -12.94 -2.51 -3.42
C ILE A 206 -13.37 -1.31 -4.25
N GLY A 207 -14.31 -1.50 -5.15
CA GLY A 207 -14.87 -0.44 -5.98
C GLY A 207 -15.51 0.68 -5.16
N PRO A 208 -15.71 1.87 -5.75
CA PRO A 208 -16.47 2.96 -5.13
C PRO A 208 -17.91 2.53 -4.86
N ALA A 209 -18.63 3.29 -4.06
CA ALA A 209 -20.07 3.12 -3.94
C ALA A 209 -20.72 3.31 -5.31
N ASP A 210 -21.77 2.53 -5.60
CA ASP A 210 -22.58 2.82 -6.78
C ASP A 210 -23.26 4.19 -6.57
N PRO A 211 -23.17 5.13 -7.51
CA PRO A 211 -23.88 6.41 -7.41
C PRO A 211 -25.39 6.25 -7.17
N GLY A 212 -25.97 5.08 -7.52
CA GLY A 212 -27.35 4.75 -7.24
C GLY A 212 -27.63 4.28 -5.79
N ASP A 213 -26.56 3.87 -5.06
CA ASP A 213 -26.69 3.45 -3.65
C ASP A 213 -26.69 4.63 -2.65
N VAL A 214 -26.33 5.80 -3.12
CA VAL A 214 -26.49 7.04 -2.34
C VAL A 214 -27.88 7.59 -2.59
N GLU A 215 -28.91 6.88 -2.18
CA GLU A 215 -30.18 7.52 -1.82
C GLU A 215 -29.85 8.44 -0.63
N HIS A 216 -29.42 9.66 -0.94
CA HIS A 216 -29.59 10.73 0.01
C HIS A 216 -31.10 10.83 0.23
N ASP A 217 -31.57 10.34 1.37
CA ASP A 217 -32.89 10.71 1.84
C ASP A 217 -32.85 12.23 2.08
N ILE A 218 -33.04 12.96 0.97
CA ILE A 218 -33.02 14.44 0.95
C ILE A 218 -34.08 14.95 1.93
N ASP A 219 -35.17 14.23 2.12
CA ASP A 219 -36.22 14.59 3.06
C ASP A 219 -35.77 14.38 4.52
N ALA A 220 -35.01 13.32 4.82
CA ALA A 220 -34.39 13.13 6.13
C ALA A 220 -33.34 14.21 6.42
N LEU A 221 -32.42 14.49 5.48
CA LEU A 221 -31.41 15.52 5.62
C LEU A 221 -32.00 16.92 5.74
N LEU A 222 -33.06 17.24 4.98
CA LEU A 222 -33.81 18.48 5.11
C LEU A 222 -34.52 18.58 6.46
N THR A 223 -35.09 17.48 6.94
CA THR A 223 -35.77 17.44 8.24
C THR A 223 -34.80 17.66 9.39
N GLU A 224 -33.60 17.05 9.33
CA GLU A 224 -32.52 17.23 10.30
C GLU A 224 -31.99 18.67 10.29
N ALA A 225 -31.67 19.20 9.11
CA ALA A 225 -31.22 20.60 8.94
C ALA A 225 -32.29 21.63 9.40
N MET A 226 -33.56 21.38 9.15
CA MET A 226 -34.65 22.23 9.64
C MET A 226 -34.85 22.16 11.15
N THR A 227 -34.49 21.04 11.77
CA THR A 227 -34.56 20.87 13.22
C THR A 227 -33.43 21.63 13.92
N GLU A 228 -32.21 21.56 13.35
CA GLU A 228 -31.05 22.34 13.84
C GLU A 228 -31.26 23.85 13.66
N LEU A 229 -31.83 24.32 12.53
CA LEU A 229 -32.13 25.73 12.29
C LEU A 229 -33.19 26.27 13.27
N LYS A 230 -34.19 25.47 13.63
CA LYS A 230 -35.19 25.88 14.66
C LYS A 230 -34.59 25.99 16.05
N ALA A 231 -33.62 25.14 16.38
CA ALA A 231 -32.93 25.18 17.67
C ALA A 231 -31.96 26.35 17.81
N SER A 232 -31.45 26.90 16.67
CA SER A 232 -30.55 28.07 16.68
C SER A 232 -31.29 29.44 16.69
N GLN A 233 -32.63 29.44 16.51
CA GLN A 233 -33.48 30.66 16.55
C GLN A 233 -34.34 30.78 17.81
N ALA A 234 -34.25 29.79 18.76
CA ALA A 234 -34.86 29.82 20.07
C ALA A 234 -33.83 30.17 21.16
#